data_1211f887ece08432478c1dc0c0f54721
#
_entry.id   1211f887ece08432478c1dc0c0f54721
#
_cell.length_a   1.000
_cell.length_b   1.000
_cell.length_c   1.000
_cell.angle_alpha   90.00
_cell.angle_beta   90.00
_cell.angle_gamma   90.00
#
_symmetry.space_group_name_H-M   'P 1'
#
loop_
_entity.id
_entity.type
_entity.pdbx_description
1 polymer ?
#
loop_
_entity_poly.entity_id
_entity_poly.type
_entity_poly.pdbx_seq_one_letter_code
_entity_poly.pdbx_strand_id
1 'polypeptide(L)'
;MTIRDARRSDVPAMLAIYAPFVEHTAVSFEYDVPTEAEFARRLEEHQAAFPWLVCEENGRVMGYAYAGRAFERAAYGWNAEISCYLAPELRGRGVGRRLYARIEEILTRLGYYKLFAVVTSANAPSVAFHRALGFRDAACFRNVGYKQGGWYDVLWLEKTLCDRPEPQCLPQNYEK
;
A
#
# COMPACT_ATOMS: atom_id res chain seq x y z
N MET A 1 15.13 -13.10 -6.43
CA MET A 1 14.09 -12.09 -6.11
C MET A 1 14.46 -11.40 -4.80
N THR A 2 14.70 -10.10 -4.84
CA THR A 2 15.16 -9.25 -3.73
C THR A 2 14.09 -8.21 -3.41
N ILE A 3 13.90 -7.92 -2.12
CA ILE A 3 13.07 -6.79 -1.65
C ILE A 3 14.03 -5.73 -1.11
N ARG A 4 13.91 -4.53 -1.59
CA ARG A 4 14.73 -3.36 -1.21
C ARG A 4 13.93 -2.07 -1.23
N ASP A 5 14.50 -1.01 -0.68
CA ASP A 5 13.91 0.32 -0.82
C ASP A 5 13.82 0.74 -2.28
N ALA A 6 12.72 1.40 -2.60
CA ALA A 6 12.51 2.02 -3.90
C ALA A 6 13.47 3.21 -4.08
N ARG A 7 13.90 3.41 -5.31
CA ARG A 7 14.75 4.53 -5.75
C ARG A 7 14.00 5.35 -6.80
N ARG A 8 14.39 6.58 -6.99
CA ARG A 8 13.84 7.42 -8.05
C ARG A 8 13.95 6.77 -9.44
N SER A 9 15.03 6.02 -9.68
CA SER A 9 15.24 5.27 -10.94
C SER A 9 14.23 4.13 -11.16
N ASP A 10 13.51 3.69 -10.13
CA ASP A 10 12.48 2.64 -10.24
C ASP A 10 11.11 3.18 -10.68
N VAL A 11 10.95 4.51 -10.68
CA VAL A 11 9.66 5.18 -10.98
C VAL A 11 9.06 4.73 -12.31
N PRO A 12 9.78 4.68 -13.44
CA PRO A 12 9.19 4.24 -14.70
C PRO A 12 8.63 2.81 -14.62
N ALA A 13 9.35 1.89 -13.95
CA ALA A 13 8.92 0.51 -13.79
C ALA A 13 7.72 0.37 -12.83
N MET A 14 7.71 1.10 -11.72
CA MET A 14 6.57 1.13 -10.79
C MET A 14 5.33 1.71 -11.46
N LEU A 15 5.50 2.79 -12.23
CA LEU A 15 4.40 3.41 -12.96
C LEU A 15 3.84 2.48 -14.04
N ALA A 16 4.69 1.77 -14.77
CA ALA A 16 4.26 0.76 -15.75
C ALA A 16 3.44 -0.38 -15.11
N ILE A 17 3.74 -0.75 -13.85
CA ILE A 17 2.94 -1.71 -13.09
C ILE A 17 1.60 -1.10 -12.66
N TYR A 18 1.56 0.19 -12.31
CA TYR A 18 0.38 0.88 -11.79
C TYR A 18 -0.61 1.28 -12.89
N ALA A 19 -0.12 1.75 -14.03
CA ALA A 19 -0.93 2.30 -15.11
C ALA A 19 -2.11 1.40 -15.53
N PRO A 20 -1.98 0.08 -15.72
CA PRO A 20 -3.09 -0.77 -16.07
C PRO A 20 -4.23 -0.80 -15.03
N PHE A 21 -3.90 -0.61 -13.75
CA PHE A 21 -4.93 -0.53 -12.69
C PHE A 21 -5.73 0.77 -12.78
N VAL A 22 -5.08 1.86 -13.20
CA VAL A 22 -5.75 3.14 -13.43
C VAL A 22 -6.62 3.09 -14.69
N GLU A 23 -6.05 2.64 -15.81
CA GLU A 23 -6.71 2.71 -17.12
C GLU A 23 -7.84 1.69 -17.29
N HIS A 24 -7.65 0.48 -16.76
CA HIS A 24 -8.49 -0.66 -17.13
C HIS A 24 -9.31 -1.25 -15.99
N THR A 25 -9.20 -0.70 -14.77
CA THR A 25 -9.88 -1.27 -13.60
C THR A 25 -10.45 -0.20 -12.68
N ALA A 26 -11.35 -0.62 -11.80
CA ALA A 26 -11.79 0.18 -10.65
C ALA A 26 -10.99 -0.19 -9.36
N VAL A 27 -9.80 -0.77 -9.49
CA VAL A 27 -8.89 -1.06 -8.36
C VAL A 27 -8.26 0.23 -7.84
N SER A 28 -7.84 1.11 -8.74
CA SER A 28 -7.49 2.50 -8.41
C SER A 28 -8.64 3.42 -8.81
N PHE A 29 -8.93 4.40 -7.97
CA PHE A 29 -9.92 5.44 -8.28
C PHE A 29 -9.32 6.68 -8.95
N GLU A 30 -8.03 6.67 -9.29
CA GLU A 30 -7.49 7.69 -10.18
C GLU A 30 -8.06 7.53 -11.59
N TYR A 31 -8.41 8.64 -12.24
CA TYR A 31 -8.93 8.66 -13.61
C TYR A 31 -7.81 8.67 -14.63
N ASP A 32 -6.73 9.39 -14.32
CA ASP A 32 -5.57 9.55 -15.19
C ASP A 32 -4.33 8.90 -14.57
N VAL A 33 -3.49 8.30 -15.42
CA VAL A 33 -2.20 7.79 -14.98
C VAL A 33 -1.31 8.99 -14.62
N PRO A 34 -0.74 9.06 -13.40
CA PRO A 34 0.15 10.13 -13.04
C PRO A 34 1.39 10.17 -13.94
N THR A 35 1.94 11.35 -14.16
CA THR A 35 3.22 11.49 -14.87
C THR A 35 4.36 10.90 -14.03
N GLU A 36 5.49 10.56 -14.67
CA GLU A 36 6.70 10.11 -13.95
C GLU A 36 7.16 11.16 -12.91
N ALA A 37 7.06 12.44 -13.23
CA ALA A 37 7.43 13.52 -12.32
C ALA A 37 6.52 13.54 -11.08
N GLU A 38 5.22 13.39 -11.26
CA GLU A 38 4.25 13.31 -10.17
C GLU A 38 4.46 12.06 -9.33
N PHE A 39 4.67 10.90 -9.96
CA PHE A 39 4.91 9.65 -9.23
C PHE A 39 6.22 9.69 -8.45
N ALA A 40 7.28 10.32 -9.01
CA ALA A 40 8.55 10.55 -8.31
C ALA A 40 8.37 11.46 -7.08
N ARG A 41 7.57 12.52 -7.20
CA ARG A 41 7.24 13.40 -6.08
C ARG A 41 6.51 12.63 -4.97
N ARG A 42 5.52 11.81 -5.31
CA ARG A 42 4.81 10.93 -4.35
C ARG A 42 5.77 9.98 -3.64
N LEU A 43 6.69 9.36 -4.38
CA LEU A 43 7.71 8.48 -3.81
C LEU A 43 8.57 9.23 -2.78
N GLU A 44 9.07 10.41 -3.13
CA GLU A 44 9.92 11.22 -2.24
C GLU A 44 9.17 11.66 -0.97
N GLU A 45 7.93 12.13 -1.11
CA GLU A 45 7.09 12.55 0.02
C GLU A 45 6.76 11.38 0.98
N HIS A 46 6.41 10.22 0.45
CA HIS A 46 6.17 9.04 1.28
C HIS A 46 7.44 8.57 1.99
N GLN A 47 8.56 8.52 1.27
CA GLN A 47 9.82 8.05 1.83
C GLN A 47 10.45 8.99 2.86
N ALA A 48 9.92 10.20 3.03
CA ALA A 48 10.30 11.10 4.12
C ALA A 48 9.87 10.57 5.50
N ALA A 49 8.90 9.65 5.57
CA ALA A 49 8.38 9.14 6.85
C ALA A 49 8.01 7.65 6.83
N PHE A 50 7.84 7.04 5.65
CA PHE A 50 7.32 5.68 5.50
C PHE A 50 8.15 4.82 4.55
N PRO A 51 8.17 3.48 4.74
CA PRO A 51 8.80 2.57 3.79
C PRO A 51 8.06 2.53 2.45
N TRP A 52 8.83 2.54 1.38
CA TRP A 52 8.38 2.22 0.03
C TRP A 52 9.34 1.20 -0.56
N LEU A 53 8.89 -0.04 -0.70
CA LEU A 53 9.71 -1.19 -1.07
C LEU A 53 9.37 -1.67 -2.47
N VAL A 54 10.38 -2.09 -3.22
CA VAL A 54 10.23 -2.78 -4.51
C VAL A 54 10.66 -4.23 -4.40
N CYS A 55 10.03 -5.06 -5.21
CA CYS A 55 10.47 -6.43 -5.46
C CYS A 55 11.17 -6.48 -6.82
N GLU A 56 12.42 -6.88 -6.82
CA GLU A 56 13.27 -6.97 -8.02
C GLU A 56 13.60 -8.44 -8.34
N GLU A 57 13.47 -8.82 -9.60
CA GLU A 57 13.87 -10.12 -10.12
C GLU A 57 14.65 -9.90 -11.42
N ASN A 58 15.88 -10.45 -11.51
CA ASN A 58 16.77 -10.33 -12.66
C ASN A 58 17.00 -8.87 -13.13
N GLY A 59 17.18 -7.93 -12.16
CA GLY A 59 17.40 -6.52 -12.44
C GLY A 59 16.15 -5.73 -12.84
N ARG A 60 14.96 -6.34 -12.80
CA ARG A 60 13.68 -5.67 -13.13
C ARG A 60 12.80 -5.54 -11.89
N VAL A 61 12.24 -4.36 -11.68
CA VAL A 61 11.18 -4.16 -10.68
C VAL A 61 9.90 -4.81 -11.19
N MET A 62 9.39 -5.77 -10.43
CA MET A 62 8.21 -6.57 -10.76
C MET A 62 7.02 -6.31 -9.84
N GLY A 63 7.20 -5.48 -8.82
CA GLY A 63 6.15 -5.11 -7.87
C GLY A 63 6.68 -4.18 -6.81
N TYR A 64 5.77 -3.55 -6.10
CA TYR A 64 6.11 -2.67 -5.00
C TYR A 64 4.99 -2.63 -3.95
N ALA A 65 5.34 -2.25 -2.74
CA ALA A 65 4.41 -1.93 -1.68
C ALA A 65 4.94 -0.75 -0.87
N TYR A 66 4.04 0.05 -0.34
CA TYR A 66 4.40 1.19 0.49
C TYR A 66 3.41 1.39 1.62
N ALA A 67 3.87 2.01 2.68
CA ALA A 67 3.01 2.52 3.72
C ALA A 67 2.84 4.03 3.57
N GLY A 68 1.82 4.55 4.20
CA GLY A 68 1.54 5.98 4.25
C GLY A 68 0.67 6.29 5.46
N ARG A 69 0.35 7.57 5.63
CA ARG A 69 -0.53 8.03 6.70
C ARG A 69 -1.97 7.58 6.42
N ALA A 70 -2.59 6.88 7.38
CA ALA A 70 -3.99 6.46 7.23
C ALA A 70 -5.00 7.60 7.43
N PHE A 71 -4.68 8.58 8.28
CA PHE A 71 -5.55 9.71 8.63
C PHE A 71 -4.72 10.97 8.89
N GLU A 72 -5.25 12.14 8.55
CA GLU A 72 -4.52 13.42 8.57
C GLU A 72 -4.25 13.98 9.98
N ARG A 73 -5.18 13.77 10.93
CA ARG A 73 -5.08 14.42 12.24
C ARG A 73 -4.06 13.74 13.16
N ALA A 74 -3.31 14.51 13.92
CA ALA A 74 -2.20 14.05 14.78
C ALA A 74 -2.58 12.92 15.76
N ALA A 75 -3.81 12.93 16.30
CA ALA A 75 -4.29 11.88 17.21
C ALA A 75 -4.38 10.47 16.55
N TYR A 76 -4.27 10.40 15.23
CA TYR A 76 -4.22 9.13 14.49
C TYR A 76 -2.79 8.69 14.13
N GLY A 77 -1.77 9.35 14.64
CA GLY A 77 -0.36 9.18 14.25
C GLY A 77 0.19 7.76 14.40
N TRP A 78 -0.46 6.88 15.13
CA TRP A 78 -0.07 5.46 15.30
C TRP A 78 -0.67 4.52 14.23
N ASN A 79 -1.34 5.08 13.24
CA ASN A 79 -2.03 4.30 12.21
C ASN A 79 -1.39 4.56 10.84
N ALA A 80 -1.11 3.48 10.14
CA ALA A 80 -0.60 3.54 8.77
C ALA A 80 -1.59 2.87 7.80
N GLU A 81 -1.54 3.26 6.54
CA GLU A 81 -2.20 2.58 5.42
C GLU A 81 -1.14 1.88 4.56
N ILE A 82 -1.48 0.73 3.97
CA ILE A 82 -0.61 -0.02 3.08
C ILE A 82 -1.24 -0.22 1.71
N SER A 83 -0.42 -0.07 0.67
CA SER A 83 -0.77 -0.38 -0.73
C SER A 83 0.26 -1.31 -1.36
N CYS A 84 -0.18 -2.17 -2.28
CA CYS A 84 0.69 -3.09 -3.00
C CYS A 84 0.21 -3.31 -4.42
N TYR A 85 1.14 -3.21 -5.37
CA TYR A 85 0.91 -3.46 -6.78
C TYR A 85 1.96 -4.42 -7.32
N LEU A 86 1.52 -5.46 -8.01
CA LEU A 86 2.37 -6.51 -8.55
C LEU A 86 2.12 -6.67 -10.04
N ALA A 87 3.18 -6.90 -10.79
CA ALA A 87 3.08 -7.39 -12.16
C ALA A 87 2.31 -8.72 -12.20
N PRO A 88 1.49 -8.96 -13.25
CA PRO A 88 0.65 -10.16 -13.34
C PRO A 88 1.42 -11.47 -13.15
N GLU A 89 2.66 -11.53 -13.60
CA GLU A 89 3.55 -12.70 -13.54
C GLU A 89 3.94 -13.10 -12.11
N LEU A 90 3.78 -12.20 -11.14
CA LEU A 90 4.07 -12.47 -9.72
C LEU A 90 2.87 -12.98 -8.93
N ARG A 91 1.69 -13.00 -9.54
CA ARG A 91 0.47 -13.47 -8.85
C ARG A 91 0.61 -14.93 -8.43
N GLY A 92 0.17 -15.25 -7.23
CA GLY A 92 0.27 -16.61 -6.68
C GLY A 92 1.67 -17.05 -6.23
N ARG A 93 2.73 -16.25 -6.46
CA ARG A 93 4.11 -16.59 -6.09
C ARG A 93 4.50 -16.16 -4.64
N GLY A 94 3.56 -15.72 -3.84
CA GLY A 94 3.79 -15.31 -2.44
C GLY A 94 4.53 -13.97 -2.26
N VAL A 95 4.78 -13.23 -3.35
CA VAL A 95 5.56 -11.98 -3.32
C VAL A 95 4.87 -10.89 -2.50
N GLY A 96 3.56 -10.72 -2.69
CA GLY A 96 2.78 -9.77 -1.90
C GLY A 96 2.89 -10.04 -0.40
N ARG A 97 2.80 -11.31 0.03
CA ARG A 97 2.98 -11.70 1.43
C ARG A 97 4.37 -11.30 1.97
N ARG A 98 5.41 -11.45 1.18
CA ARG A 98 6.79 -11.07 1.57
C ARG A 98 6.96 -9.55 1.69
N LEU A 99 6.37 -8.78 0.77
CA LEU A 99 6.37 -7.31 0.83
C LEU A 99 5.63 -6.82 2.08
N TYR A 100 4.44 -7.37 2.33
CA TYR A 100 3.64 -7.04 3.51
C TYR A 100 4.38 -7.37 4.81
N ALA A 101 4.93 -8.59 4.93
CA ALA A 101 5.68 -8.99 6.11
C ALA A 101 6.85 -8.03 6.41
N ARG A 102 7.55 -7.57 5.36
CA ARG A 102 8.65 -6.61 5.54
C ARG A 102 8.17 -5.23 5.97
N ILE A 103 7.08 -4.72 5.39
CA ILE A 103 6.49 -3.44 5.83
C ILE A 103 5.94 -3.54 7.26
N GLU A 104 5.24 -4.62 7.60
CA GLU A 104 4.73 -4.86 8.95
C GLU A 104 5.86 -4.89 9.99
N GLU A 105 6.97 -5.57 9.70
CA GLU A 105 8.15 -5.60 10.55
C GLU A 105 8.72 -4.19 10.78
N ILE A 106 8.88 -3.41 9.70
CA ILE A 106 9.37 -2.02 9.76
C ILE A 106 8.44 -1.16 10.60
N LEU A 107 7.14 -1.16 10.30
CA LEU A 107 6.16 -0.33 10.99
C LEU A 107 6.04 -0.69 12.48
N THR A 108 6.08 -1.99 12.82
CA THR A 108 6.07 -2.43 14.21
C THR A 108 7.27 -1.90 14.97
N ARG A 109 8.46 -1.97 14.36
CA ARG A 109 9.71 -1.45 14.96
C ARG A 109 9.70 0.06 15.14
N LEU A 110 9.03 0.79 14.25
CA LEU A 110 8.86 2.24 14.33
C LEU A 110 7.79 2.66 15.34
N GLY A 111 7.01 1.74 15.89
CA GLY A 111 5.99 2.00 16.91
C GLY A 111 4.57 2.23 16.37
N TYR A 112 4.30 1.85 15.11
CA TYR A 112 2.94 1.88 14.59
C TYR A 112 2.08 0.78 15.22
N TYR A 113 0.83 1.14 15.54
CA TYR A 113 -0.12 0.25 16.22
C TYR A 113 -1.04 -0.49 15.25
N LYS A 114 -1.62 0.24 14.29
CA LYS A 114 -2.56 -0.33 13.33
C LYS A 114 -2.13 -0.09 11.88
N LEU A 115 -2.42 -1.08 11.06
CA LEU A 115 -2.25 -1.04 9.63
C LEU A 115 -3.63 -1.18 8.97
N PHE A 116 -3.95 -0.26 8.06
CA PHE A 116 -5.17 -0.27 7.28
C PHE A 116 -4.87 -0.62 5.83
N ALA A 117 -5.83 -1.26 5.18
CA ALA A 117 -5.86 -1.42 3.73
C ALA A 117 -7.22 -0.98 3.22
N VAL A 118 -7.21 -0.11 2.20
CA VAL A 118 -8.42 0.43 1.58
C VAL A 118 -8.59 -0.24 0.23
N VAL A 119 -9.67 -1.00 0.07
CA VAL A 119 -9.87 -1.89 -1.08
C VAL A 119 -11.25 -1.68 -1.68
N THR A 120 -11.31 -1.42 -2.99
CA THR A 120 -12.58 -1.37 -3.72
C THR A 120 -13.23 -2.75 -3.79
N SER A 121 -14.57 -2.81 -3.74
CA SER A 121 -15.34 -4.04 -3.89
C SER A 121 -15.10 -4.75 -5.25
N ALA A 122 -14.62 -4.02 -6.25
CA ALA A 122 -14.19 -4.60 -7.53
C ALA A 122 -12.98 -5.53 -7.42
N ASN A 123 -12.22 -5.45 -6.31
CA ASN A 123 -10.98 -6.21 -6.10
C ASN A 123 -11.14 -7.33 -5.06
N ALA A 124 -12.08 -8.24 -5.29
CA ALA A 124 -12.30 -9.39 -4.41
C ALA A 124 -11.03 -10.21 -4.11
N PRO A 125 -10.10 -10.43 -5.07
CA PRO A 125 -8.84 -11.10 -4.78
C PRO A 125 -7.98 -10.37 -3.73
N SER A 126 -7.96 -9.04 -3.75
CA SER A 126 -7.23 -8.23 -2.75
C SER A 126 -7.88 -8.35 -1.38
N VAL A 127 -9.21 -8.33 -1.29
CA VAL A 127 -9.93 -8.54 -0.02
C VAL A 127 -9.57 -9.90 0.58
N ALA A 128 -9.62 -10.97 -0.23
CA ALA A 128 -9.26 -12.32 0.21
C ALA A 128 -7.79 -12.40 0.65
N PHE A 129 -6.88 -11.74 -0.08
CA PHE A 129 -5.46 -11.66 0.25
C PHE A 129 -5.24 -10.99 1.62
N HIS A 130 -5.86 -9.84 1.88
CA HIS A 130 -5.72 -9.15 3.16
C HIS A 130 -6.26 -9.99 4.32
N ARG A 131 -7.44 -10.61 4.15
CA ARG A 131 -7.99 -11.52 5.17
C ARG A 131 -7.06 -12.69 5.46
N ALA A 132 -6.40 -13.26 4.44
CA ALA A 132 -5.40 -14.32 4.60
C ALA A 132 -4.10 -13.84 5.28
N LEU A 133 -3.86 -12.52 5.35
CA LEU A 133 -2.76 -11.89 6.11
C LEU A 133 -3.18 -11.50 7.54
N GLY A 134 -4.41 -11.80 7.96
CA GLY A 134 -4.92 -11.51 9.29
C GLY A 134 -5.60 -10.14 9.43
N PHE A 135 -5.84 -9.43 8.34
CA PHE A 135 -6.70 -8.24 8.37
C PHE A 135 -8.15 -8.63 8.60
N ARG A 136 -8.88 -7.75 9.28
CA ARG A 136 -10.32 -7.89 9.55
C ARG A 136 -11.07 -6.70 8.96
N ASP A 137 -12.33 -6.91 8.61
CA ASP A 137 -13.19 -5.85 8.11
C ASP A 137 -13.44 -4.82 9.22
N ALA A 138 -13.10 -3.56 8.95
CA ALA A 138 -13.30 -2.44 9.87
C ALA A 138 -14.52 -1.60 9.47
N ALA A 139 -14.69 -1.32 8.17
CA ALA A 139 -15.80 -0.55 7.63
C ALA A 139 -16.06 -0.89 6.16
N CYS A 140 -17.28 -0.57 5.71
CA CYS A 140 -17.66 -0.61 4.30
C CYS A 140 -18.43 0.68 3.95
N PHE A 141 -17.86 1.48 3.06
CA PHE A 141 -18.50 2.67 2.51
C PHE A 141 -19.18 2.30 1.20
N ARG A 142 -20.52 2.31 1.20
CA ARG A 142 -21.30 1.87 0.06
C ARG A 142 -21.38 2.96 -1.00
N ASN A 143 -21.19 2.56 -2.27
CA ASN A 143 -21.33 3.44 -3.44
C ASN A 143 -20.56 4.76 -3.29
N VAL A 144 -19.34 4.71 -2.75
CA VAL A 144 -18.55 5.91 -2.46
C VAL A 144 -17.63 6.32 -3.62
N GLY A 145 -17.28 5.39 -4.51
CA GLY A 145 -16.43 5.65 -5.66
C GLY A 145 -17.16 5.37 -6.98
N TYR A 146 -17.03 6.27 -7.95
CA TYR A 146 -17.57 6.09 -9.30
C TYR A 146 -16.42 5.95 -10.29
N LYS A 147 -16.39 4.88 -11.09
CA LYS A 147 -15.40 4.70 -12.15
C LYS A 147 -15.92 3.72 -13.21
N GLN A 148 -15.50 3.89 -14.47
CA GLN A 148 -15.85 2.99 -15.58
C GLN A 148 -17.36 2.69 -15.68
N GLY A 149 -18.19 3.72 -15.46
CA GLY A 149 -19.65 3.60 -15.57
C GLY A 149 -20.35 2.95 -14.39
N GLY A 150 -19.65 2.64 -13.28
CA GLY A 150 -20.22 1.98 -12.12
C GLY A 150 -19.87 2.65 -10.79
N TRP A 151 -20.76 2.47 -9.80
CA TRP A 151 -20.51 2.82 -8.41
C TRP A 151 -19.93 1.62 -7.67
N TYR A 152 -18.92 1.86 -6.82
CA TYR A 152 -18.22 0.83 -6.07
C TYR A 152 -18.22 1.13 -4.58
N ASP A 153 -18.36 0.07 -3.80
CA ASP A 153 -18.11 0.12 -2.37
C ASP A 153 -16.61 0.12 -2.11
N VAL A 154 -16.20 0.71 -0.99
CA VAL A 154 -14.84 0.68 -0.49
C VAL A 154 -14.82 0.03 0.88
N LEU A 155 -14.05 -1.04 1.00
CA LEU A 155 -13.80 -1.73 2.26
C LEU A 155 -12.53 -1.19 2.90
N TRP A 156 -12.65 -0.90 4.19
CA TRP A 156 -11.51 -0.67 5.06
C TRP A 156 -11.26 -1.93 5.87
N LEU A 157 -10.05 -2.46 5.71
CA LEU A 157 -9.59 -3.63 6.46
C LEU A 157 -8.50 -3.16 7.41
N GLU A 158 -8.47 -3.71 8.63
CA GLU A 158 -7.50 -3.35 9.66
C GLU A 158 -6.75 -4.56 10.20
N LYS A 159 -5.50 -4.33 10.57
CA LYS A 159 -4.65 -5.29 11.29
C LYS A 159 -3.95 -4.59 12.45
N THR A 160 -3.97 -5.20 13.63
CA THR A 160 -3.18 -4.75 14.78
C THR A 160 -1.77 -5.33 14.66
N LEU A 161 -0.76 -4.48 14.73
CA LEU A 161 0.65 -4.86 14.56
C LEU A 161 1.33 -5.24 15.88
N CYS A 162 0.94 -4.60 16.99
CA CYS A 162 1.52 -4.81 18.31
C CYS A 162 0.49 -4.50 19.39
N ASP A 163 0.84 -4.70 20.64
CA ASP A 163 0.04 -4.23 21.77
C ASP A 163 -0.13 -2.71 21.70
N ARG A 164 -1.23 -2.22 22.28
CA ARG A 164 -1.52 -0.79 22.27
C ARG A 164 -0.34 -0.01 22.86
N PRO A 165 0.26 0.92 22.11
CA PRO A 165 1.40 1.67 22.59
C PRO A 165 0.96 2.62 23.72
N GLU A 166 1.86 2.86 24.66
CA GLU A 166 1.71 3.98 25.59
C GLU A 166 1.74 5.30 24.81
N PRO A 167 0.80 6.23 25.00
CA PRO A 167 0.63 7.39 24.12
C PRO A 167 1.69 8.49 24.33
N GLN A 168 2.87 8.15 24.86
CA GLN A 168 3.92 9.12 25.19
C GLN A 168 4.81 9.49 24.00
N CYS A 169 4.89 8.64 22.99
CA CYS A 169 5.74 8.89 21.81
C CYS A 169 4.99 8.53 20.52
N LEU A 170 4.97 9.44 19.56
CA LEU A 170 4.55 9.12 18.19
C LEU A 170 5.54 8.15 17.54
N PRO A 171 5.12 7.33 16.56
CA PRO A 171 6.01 6.51 15.79
C PRO A 171 7.16 7.32 15.17
N GLN A 172 8.30 6.68 15.05
CA GLN A 172 9.47 7.27 14.40
C GLN A 172 9.28 7.29 12.88
N ASN A 173 9.91 8.24 12.22
CA ASN A 173 10.01 8.24 10.76
C ASN A 173 10.90 7.10 10.29
N TYR A 174 10.61 6.58 9.10
CA TYR A 174 11.43 5.57 8.46
C TYR A 174 12.72 6.21 7.92
N GLU A 175 13.85 5.67 8.36
CA GLU A 175 15.17 6.00 7.81
C GLU A 175 15.70 4.78 7.03
N LYS A 176 16.20 5.04 5.81
CA LYS A 176 16.71 4.00 4.87
C LYS A 176 18.03 3.40 5.31
#